data_0aceb09c3d0d611fdad69a55a6fc3fcc
#
_entry.id   0aceb09c3d0d611fdad69a55a6fc3fcc
#
_cell.length_a   1.000
_cell.length_b   1.000
_cell.length_c   1.000
_cell.angle_alpha   90.00
_cell.angle_beta   90.00
_cell.angle_gamma   90.00
#
_symmetry.space_group_name_H-M   'P 1'
#
loop_
_entity.id
_entity.type
_entity.pdbx_description
1 polymer ?
#
loop_
_entity_poly.entity_id
_entity_poly.type
_entity_poly.pdbx_seq_one_letter_code
_entity_poly.pdbx_strand_id
1 'polypeptide(L)'
;MVGCSGNWVGTHPEKNETHSVQSTHPGFQGKPLRVFGTAGWEIVPGPVIRPAREDELRVLGVIEQEADALFVEIGMNDMAAADPETLVPAQRAGRVLVAVTRADEPVGFVRLEIVDSTPHVEQVSVLPWYAGRGLGVRLLDAAEEWARKRGYRRMTLITYRDVPWNGPWYRRLGWEVVEEDRLTPELRALRKREGAAGLDVRPRQAMEKNLT
;
A
#
# COMPACT_ATOMS: atom_id res chain seq x y z
N MET A 1 2.56 -4.40 -2.22
CA MET A 1 1.29 -3.78 -2.64
C MET A 1 0.17 -4.59 -2.04
N VAL A 2 -0.45 -4.05 -1.05
CA VAL A 2 -1.70 -4.49 -0.45
C VAL A 2 -2.59 -3.29 -0.69
N GLY A 3 -3.66 -3.45 -1.32
CA GLY A 3 -4.52 -2.36 -1.49
C GLY A 3 -5.91 -2.81 -1.37
N CYS A 4 -6.72 -2.01 -0.97
CA CYS A 4 -8.06 -1.62 -1.32
C CYS A 4 -9.01 -1.68 -0.14
N SER A 5 -9.12 -0.58 0.51
CA SER A 5 -10.32 -0.21 1.24
C SER A 5 -11.03 0.90 0.47
N GLY A 6 -12.00 0.50 -0.35
CA GLY A 6 -12.92 1.43 -0.98
C GLY A 6 -14.16 1.61 -0.10
N ASN A 7 -14.38 2.80 0.46
CA ASN A 7 -15.71 3.22 0.91
C ASN A 7 -16.51 3.62 -0.33
N TRP A 8 -17.40 2.75 -0.75
CA TRP A 8 -18.27 2.98 -1.91
C TRP A 8 -19.63 3.51 -1.47
N VAL A 9 -19.98 4.72 -1.95
CA VAL A 9 -21.37 5.20 -2.03
C VAL A 9 -21.72 5.18 -3.50
N GLY A 10 -22.60 4.24 -3.91
CA GLY A 10 -22.91 4.01 -5.28
C GLY A 10 -23.76 5.08 -5.93
N THR A 11 -23.40 5.46 -7.15
CA THR A 11 -24.34 5.88 -8.20
C THR A 11 -23.79 5.38 -9.52
N HIS A 12 -24.55 4.54 -10.21
CA HIS A 12 -24.26 4.14 -11.59
C HIS A 12 -24.37 5.35 -12.53
N PRO A 13 -23.49 5.44 -13.51
CA PRO A 13 -23.93 5.81 -14.85
C PRO A 13 -23.55 4.76 -15.91
N GLU A 14 -24.40 4.79 -16.94
CA GLU A 14 -24.45 3.89 -18.08
C GLU A 14 -23.21 3.90 -18.98
N LYS A 15 -23.13 2.83 -19.79
CA LYS A 15 -22.17 2.52 -20.85
C LYS A 15 -22.03 3.64 -21.89
N ASN A 16 -20.81 3.91 -22.28
CA ASN A 16 -20.19 3.90 -23.63
C ASN A 16 -19.12 4.98 -23.75
N GLU A 17 -17.94 4.56 -24.08
CA GLU A 17 -17.14 4.99 -25.25
C GLU A 17 -15.65 4.74 -24.99
N THR A 18 -15.08 3.96 -25.88
CA THR A 18 -13.65 3.74 -26.02
C THR A 18 -12.94 5.04 -26.37
N HIS A 19 -12.27 5.65 -25.41
CA HIS A 19 -11.26 6.67 -25.67
C HIS A 19 -9.90 6.21 -25.20
N SER A 20 -9.01 5.99 -26.15
CA SER A 20 -7.59 5.86 -25.92
C SER A 20 -7.08 7.18 -25.35
N VAL A 21 -6.86 7.21 -24.03
CA VAL A 21 -6.20 8.35 -23.39
C VAL A 21 -4.70 8.19 -23.59
N GLN A 22 -4.17 8.90 -24.59
CA GLN A 22 -2.75 9.19 -24.65
C GLN A 22 -2.42 10.15 -23.50
N SER A 23 -1.75 9.63 -22.48
CA SER A 23 -1.20 10.44 -21.38
C SER A 23 -0.05 11.29 -21.91
N THR A 24 -0.35 12.53 -22.28
CA THR A 24 0.66 13.56 -22.51
C THR A 24 0.76 14.44 -21.28
N HIS A 25 1.57 14.04 -20.28
CA HIS A 25 2.03 14.96 -19.26
C HIS A 25 3.39 15.50 -19.68
N PRO A 26 3.54 16.80 -19.90
CA PRO A 26 4.83 17.41 -20.15
C PRO A 26 5.58 17.58 -18.82
N GLY A 27 6.66 16.83 -18.61
CA GLY A 27 7.61 17.19 -17.55
C GLY A 27 8.27 16.07 -16.76
N PHE A 28 8.07 14.78 -17.05
CA PHE A 28 8.81 13.75 -16.35
C PHE A 28 9.57 12.82 -17.30
N GLN A 29 10.76 13.23 -17.71
CA GLN A 29 11.72 12.37 -18.41
C GLN A 29 12.68 11.73 -17.40
N GLY A 30 12.20 10.73 -16.66
CA GLY A 30 13.04 9.90 -15.79
C GLY A 30 13.67 8.74 -16.54
N LYS A 31 14.76 8.99 -17.27
CA LYS A 31 15.64 7.91 -17.72
C LYS A 31 16.37 7.30 -16.51
N PRO A 32 16.59 5.95 -16.45
CA PRO A 32 17.41 5.38 -15.41
C PRO A 32 18.84 5.95 -15.56
N LEU A 33 19.27 6.73 -14.59
CA LEU A 33 20.65 7.24 -14.50
C LEU A 33 21.61 6.07 -14.26
N ARG A 34 22.19 5.55 -15.33
CA ARG A 34 23.47 4.87 -15.26
C ARG A 34 24.55 5.94 -15.19
N VAL A 35 24.98 6.29 -13.99
CA VAL A 35 26.19 7.07 -13.83
C VAL A 35 27.37 6.11 -13.74
N PHE A 36 28.08 5.93 -14.83
CA PHE A 36 29.43 5.41 -14.80
C PHE A 36 30.38 6.57 -14.46
N GLY A 37 30.74 6.68 -13.21
CA GLY A 37 31.76 7.60 -12.73
C GLY A 37 32.84 6.81 -11.99
N THR A 38 34.07 6.89 -12.44
CA THR A 38 35.28 6.36 -11.80
C THR A 38 35.66 7.27 -10.63
N ALA A 39 34.96 7.19 -9.50
CA ALA A 39 35.42 7.72 -8.22
C ALA A 39 34.50 7.22 -7.11
N GLY A 40 35.04 6.41 -6.19
CA GLY A 40 34.52 6.13 -4.85
C GLY A 40 33.07 5.64 -4.79
N TRP A 41 32.82 4.51 -4.11
CA TRP A 41 31.50 4.02 -3.76
C TRP A 41 30.79 5.03 -2.88
N GLU A 42 30.17 6.04 -3.46
CA GLU A 42 29.21 6.86 -2.76
C GLU A 42 28.01 5.98 -2.44
N ILE A 43 27.84 5.61 -1.16
CA ILE A 43 26.61 5.00 -0.67
C ILE A 43 25.52 6.03 -0.90
N VAL A 44 24.78 5.87 -2.00
CA VAL A 44 23.60 6.68 -2.28
C VAL A 44 22.58 6.33 -1.22
N PRO A 45 22.31 7.19 -0.21
CA PRO A 45 21.28 6.88 0.78
C PRO A 45 19.97 6.59 0.06
N GLY A 46 19.37 5.44 0.36
CA GLY A 46 18.08 5.07 -0.21
C GLY A 46 16.98 6.07 0.22
N PRO A 47 15.77 5.96 -0.33
CA PRO A 47 14.63 6.79 0.03
C PRO A 47 14.48 6.90 1.56
N VAL A 48 14.19 8.09 2.07
CA VAL A 48 13.91 8.34 3.49
C VAL A 48 12.44 8.00 3.76
N ILE A 49 12.14 7.41 4.94
CA ILE A 49 10.76 7.18 5.36
C ILE A 49 10.45 8.09 6.53
N ARG A 50 9.34 8.80 6.44
CA ARG A 50 8.86 9.76 7.43
C ARG A 50 7.32 9.79 7.48
N PRO A 51 6.69 10.39 8.51
CA PRO A 51 5.25 10.65 8.47
C PRO A 51 4.87 11.47 7.23
N ALA A 52 3.72 11.15 6.64
CA ALA A 52 3.16 11.89 5.52
C ALA A 52 2.67 13.28 5.96
N ARG A 53 2.85 14.27 5.09
CA ARG A 53 2.25 15.61 5.26
C ARG A 53 0.85 15.66 4.67
N GLU A 54 0.02 16.60 5.12
CA GLU A 54 -1.36 16.74 4.66
C GLU A 54 -1.42 17.12 3.15
N ASP A 55 -0.49 17.94 2.69
CA ASP A 55 -0.40 18.38 1.28
C ASP A 55 0.05 17.27 0.32
N GLU A 56 0.55 16.13 0.85
CA GLU A 56 0.97 14.97 0.05
C GLU A 56 -0.17 13.98 -0.24
N LEU A 57 -1.30 14.05 0.46
CA LEU A 57 -2.35 13.02 0.40
C LEU A 57 -2.86 12.78 -1.03
N ARG A 58 -2.96 13.83 -1.86
CA ARG A 58 -3.36 13.68 -3.26
C ARG A 58 -2.36 12.87 -4.08
N VAL A 59 -1.06 13.10 -3.89
CA VAL A 59 -0.03 12.32 -4.60
C VAL A 59 0.03 10.88 -4.10
N LEU A 60 -0.29 10.63 -2.82
CA LEU A 60 -0.38 9.26 -2.30
C LEU A 60 -1.52 8.48 -2.98
N GLY A 61 -2.67 9.10 -3.26
CA GLY A 61 -3.74 8.50 -4.04
C GLY A 61 -3.30 8.15 -5.47
N VAL A 62 -2.50 9.00 -6.12
CA VAL A 62 -1.91 8.69 -7.43
C VAL A 62 -0.93 7.52 -7.33
N ILE A 63 -0.09 7.46 -6.29
CA ILE A 63 0.84 6.35 -6.07
C ILE A 63 0.08 5.03 -5.89
N GLU A 64 -1.03 5.04 -5.18
CA GLU A 64 -1.90 3.88 -5.01
C GLU A 64 -2.45 3.41 -6.35
N GLN A 65 -3.03 4.31 -7.12
CA GLN A 65 -3.60 4.02 -8.44
C GLN A 65 -2.57 3.43 -9.41
N GLU A 66 -1.37 4.02 -9.47
CA GLU A 66 -0.27 3.51 -10.30
C GLU A 66 0.22 2.12 -9.82
N ALA A 67 0.24 1.89 -8.51
CA ALA A 67 0.61 0.60 -7.95
C ALA A 67 -0.44 -0.48 -8.25
N ASP A 68 -1.72 -0.12 -8.26
CA ASP A 68 -2.84 -1.02 -8.52
C ASP A 68 -2.94 -1.43 -10.00
N ALA A 69 -2.32 -0.70 -10.91
CA ALA A 69 -2.23 -1.09 -12.32
C ALA A 69 -1.63 -2.51 -12.52
N LEU A 70 -0.80 -3.00 -11.59
CA LEU A 70 -0.30 -4.37 -11.62
C LEU A 70 -1.40 -5.43 -11.46
N PHE A 71 -2.51 -5.11 -10.81
CA PHE A 71 -3.63 -6.04 -10.65
C PHE A 71 -4.41 -6.19 -11.96
N VAL A 72 -4.44 -5.14 -12.80
CA VAL A 72 -5.07 -5.19 -14.13
C VAL A 72 -4.38 -6.24 -15.01
N GLU A 73 -3.05 -6.38 -14.92
CA GLU A 73 -2.28 -7.39 -15.67
C GLU A 73 -2.67 -8.83 -15.36
N ILE A 74 -3.28 -9.07 -14.19
CA ILE A 74 -3.77 -10.41 -13.78
C ILE A 74 -5.30 -10.50 -13.82
N GLY A 75 -5.97 -9.58 -14.56
CA GLY A 75 -7.40 -9.59 -14.79
C GLY A 75 -8.26 -9.09 -13.64
N MET A 76 -7.70 -8.27 -12.75
CA MET A 76 -8.41 -7.62 -11.64
C MET A 76 -8.64 -6.14 -11.99
N ASN A 77 -9.62 -5.88 -12.85
CA ASN A 77 -9.83 -4.56 -13.45
C ASN A 77 -10.66 -3.59 -12.59
N ASP A 78 -11.34 -4.11 -11.57
CA ASP A 78 -12.34 -3.35 -10.79
C ASP A 78 -11.77 -2.84 -9.44
N MET A 79 -10.46 -2.62 -9.38
CA MET A 79 -9.84 -2.00 -8.21
C MET A 79 -10.18 -0.51 -8.24
N ALA A 80 -11.11 -0.09 -7.38
CA ALA A 80 -11.47 1.32 -7.28
C ALA A 80 -10.28 2.13 -6.79
N ALA A 81 -9.99 3.24 -7.46
CA ALA A 81 -9.02 4.20 -6.96
C ALA A 81 -9.46 4.70 -5.57
N ALA A 82 -8.55 4.72 -4.61
CA ALA A 82 -8.84 5.26 -3.30
C ALA A 82 -9.09 6.77 -3.39
N ASP A 83 -10.12 7.22 -2.68
CA ASP A 83 -10.33 8.64 -2.47
C ASP A 83 -9.24 9.16 -1.51
N PRO A 84 -8.41 10.15 -1.91
CA PRO A 84 -7.40 10.74 -1.06
C PRO A 84 -7.94 11.27 0.28
N GLU A 85 -9.21 11.66 0.34
CA GLU A 85 -9.84 12.11 1.59
C GLU A 85 -9.94 10.99 2.64
N THR A 86 -9.95 9.73 2.24
CA THR A 86 -9.94 8.58 3.17
C THR A 86 -8.61 8.46 3.94
N LEU A 87 -7.53 9.08 3.46
CA LEU A 87 -6.23 9.10 4.11
C LEU A 87 -6.15 10.11 5.26
N VAL A 88 -6.99 11.16 5.25
CA VAL A 88 -6.92 12.28 6.22
C VAL A 88 -6.98 11.82 7.68
N PRO A 89 -7.91 10.96 8.12
CA PRO A 89 -7.96 10.53 9.52
C PRO A 89 -6.71 9.75 9.96
N ALA A 90 -6.19 8.88 9.08
CA ALA A 90 -4.98 8.12 9.36
C ALA A 90 -3.74 9.02 9.39
N GLN A 91 -3.64 9.98 8.47
CA GLN A 91 -2.54 10.95 8.41
C GLN A 91 -2.50 11.81 9.67
N ARG A 92 -3.62 12.41 10.09
CA ARG A 92 -3.74 13.21 11.32
C ARG A 92 -3.40 12.41 12.58
N ALA A 93 -3.66 11.11 12.57
CA ALA A 93 -3.29 10.20 13.65
C ALA A 93 -1.81 9.71 13.55
N GLY A 94 -1.02 10.20 12.59
CA GLY A 94 0.37 9.79 12.37
C GLY A 94 0.50 8.32 11.93
N ARG A 95 -0.50 7.78 11.21
CA ARG A 95 -0.59 6.40 10.75
C ARG A 95 -0.35 6.24 9.25
N VAL A 96 0.14 7.28 8.58
CA VAL A 96 0.59 7.24 7.19
C VAL A 96 2.08 7.58 7.17
N LEU A 97 2.90 6.63 6.70
CA LEU A 97 4.33 6.84 6.51
C LEU A 97 4.64 6.84 5.03
N VAL A 98 5.42 7.79 4.58
CA VAL A 98 5.78 8.00 3.17
C VAL A 98 7.27 7.76 2.94
N ALA A 99 7.59 7.06 1.87
CA ALA A 99 8.94 6.96 1.36
C ALA A 99 9.16 8.06 0.32
N VAL A 100 10.22 8.85 0.50
CA VAL A 100 10.53 10.00 -0.36
C VAL A 100 11.92 9.87 -0.97
N THR A 101 12.09 10.45 -2.16
CA THR A 101 13.39 10.61 -2.81
C THR A 101 14.28 11.60 -2.05
N ARG A 102 15.52 11.83 -2.53
CA ARG A 102 16.39 12.91 -2.02
C ARG A 102 15.80 14.31 -2.24
N ALA A 103 14.95 14.47 -3.24
CA ALA A 103 14.26 15.73 -3.52
C ALA A 103 12.96 15.87 -2.70
N ASP A 104 12.76 14.98 -1.70
CA ASP A 104 11.58 14.90 -0.83
C ASP A 104 10.26 14.59 -1.58
N GLU A 105 10.36 13.93 -2.75
CA GLU A 105 9.21 13.53 -3.57
C GLU A 105 8.69 12.16 -3.13
N PRO A 106 7.38 11.99 -2.83
CA PRO A 106 6.78 10.72 -2.48
C PRO A 106 6.87 9.68 -3.61
N VAL A 107 7.30 8.45 -3.26
CA VAL A 107 7.45 7.33 -4.19
C VAL A 107 6.82 6.03 -3.70
N GLY A 108 6.26 6.05 -2.51
CA GLY A 108 5.54 4.94 -1.90
C GLY A 108 5.06 5.30 -0.51
N PHE A 109 4.10 4.58 0.02
CA PHE A 109 3.60 4.80 1.37
C PHE A 109 3.05 3.52 2.01
N VAL A 110 2.90 3.55 3.33
CA VAL A 110 2.13 2.60 4.12
C VAL A 110 1.10 3.36 4.93
N ARG A 111 -0.14 2.85 4.92
CA ARG A 111 -1.25 3.31 5.77
C ARG A 111 -1.56 2.25 6.81
N LEU A 112 -1.72 2.69 8.05
CA LEU A 112 -2.12 1.87 9.17
C LEU A 112 -3.49 2.27 9.68
N GLU A 113 -4.27 1.27 10.10
CA GLU A 113 -5.49 1.44 10.89
C GLU A 113 -5.35 0.73 12.23
N ILE A 114 -6.30 0.95 13.12
CA ILE A 114 -6.38 0.20 14.39
C ILE A 114 -7.63 -0.67 14.32
N VAL A 115 -7.45 -1.98 14.37
CA VAL A 115 -8.50 -3.00 14.34
C VAL A 115 -8.34 -3.86 15.58
N ASP A 116 -9.38 -4.00 16.40
CA ASP A 116 -9.32 -4.72 17.71
C ASP A 116 -8.13 -4.28 18.56
N SER A 117 -7.90 -2.97 18.67
CA SER A 117 -6.75 -2.38 19.39
C SER A 117 -5.38 -2.86 18.89
N THR A 118 -5.31 -3.33 17.66
CA THR A 118 -4.10 -3.84 17.00
C THR A 118 -3.81 -3.04 15.73
N PRO A 119 -2.58 -2.61 15.47
CA PRO A 119 -2.23 -1.99 14.20
C PRO A 119 -2.50 -2.94 13.04
N HIS A 120 -3.19 -2.44 12.04
CA HIS A 120 -3.54 -3.14 10.81
C HIS A 120 -2.88 -2.42 9.64
N VAL A 121 -2.15 -3.16 8.83
CA VAL A 121 -1.61 -2.63 7.57
C VAL A 121 -2.74 -2.62 6.57
N GLU A 122 -3.29 -1.43 6.36
CA GLU A 122 -4.41 -1.21 5.44
C GLU A 122 -3.92 -1.15 3.99
N GLN A 123 -2.81 -0.45 3.77
CA GLN A 123 -2.27 -0.21 2.44
C GLN A 123 -0.75 -0.14 2.46
N VAL A 124 -0.11 -0.75 1.46
CA VAL A 124 1.30 -0.50 1.10
C VAL A 124 1.38 -0.33 -0.41
N SER A 125 1.74 0.85 -0.86
CA SER A 125 1.88 1.15 -2.28
C SER A 125 3.27 1.71 -2.58
N VAL A 126 3.82 1.29 -3.72
CA VAL A 126 5.11 1.77 -4.24
C VAL A 126 4.95 1.97 -5.73
N LEU A 127 5.38 3.12 -6.23
CA LEU A 127 5.38 3.39 -7.67
C LEU A 127 6.08 2.25 -8.43
N PRO A 128 5.50 1.77 -9.56
CA PRO A 128 6.02 0.60 -10.29
C PRO A 128 7.52 0.70 -10.64
N TRP A 129 7.99 1.88 -11.04
CA TRP A 129 9.40 2.08 -11.39
C TRP A 129 10.36 2.15 -10.19
N TYR A 130 9.82 2.16 -8.95
CA TYR A 130 10.57 1.97 -7.71
C TYR A 130 10.42 0.56 -7.12
N ALA A 131 9.61 -0.31 -7.74
CA ALA A 131 9.43 -1.68 -7.32
C ALA A 131 10.73 -2.51 -7.45
N GLY A 132 10.82 -3.62 -6.73
CA GLY A 132 11.99 -4.50 -6.76
C GLY A 132 13.25 -3.98 -6.05
N ARG A 133 13.21 -2.79 -5.46
CA ARG A 133 14.33 -2.15 -4.74
C ARG A 133 14.22 -2.27 -3.21
N GLY A 134 13.36 -3.16 -2.71
CA GLY A 134 13.13 -3.37 -1.29
C GLY A 134 12.33 -2.26 -0.57
N LEU A 135 11.77 -1.29 -1.31
CA LEU A 135 11.09 -0.14 -0.71
C LEU A 135 9.84 -0.54 0.08
N GLY A 136 9.06 -1.51 -0.43
CA GLY A 136 7.91 -2.06 0.30
C GLY A 136 8.30 -2.71 1.63
N VAL A 137 9.44 -3.43 1.68
CA VAL A 137 9.97 -4.00 2.92
C VAL A 137 10.31 -2.89 3.91
N ARG A 138 11.02 -1.86 3.47
CA ARG A 138 11.39 -0.73 4.33
C ARG A 138 10.19 0.04 4.87
N LEU A 139 9.10 0.17 4.08
CA LEU A 139 7.85 0.76 4.54
C LEU A 139 7.19 -0.09 5.63
N LEU A 140 7.19 -1.42 5.47
CA LEU A 140 6.70 -2.34 6.50
C LEU A 140 7.57 -2.30 7.76
N ASP A 141 8.91 -2.28 7.63
CA ASP A 141 9.83 -2.15 8.77
C ASP A 141 9.56 -0.86 9.56
N ALA A 142 9.31 0.25 8.85
CA ALA A 142 8.96 1.51 9.48
C ALA A 142 7.59 1.47 10.18
N ALA A 143 6.62 0.76 9.61
CA ALA A 143 5.32 0.51 10.23
C ALA A 143 5.43 -0.35 11.49
N GLU A 144 6.24 -1.41 11.45
CA GLU A 144 6.55 -2.25 12.61
C GLU A 144 7.24 -1.45 13.72
N GLU A 145 8.19 -0.61 13.38
CA GLU A 145 8.87 0.27 14.33
C GLU A 145 7.90 1.30 14.93
N TRP A 146 7.01 1.87 14.10
CA TRP A 146 5.93 2.74 14.57
C TRP A 146 5.05 2.04 15.61
N ALA A 147 4.72 0.77 15.36
CA ALA A 147 3.89 -0.05 16.25
C ALA A 147 4.65 -0.40 17.55
N ARG A 148 5.91 -0.86 17.45
CA ARG A 148 6.75 -1.16 18.63
C ARG A 148 6.92 0.03 19.56
N LYS A 149 7.18 1.22 19.01
CA LYS A 149 7.32 2.46 19.80
C LYS A 149 6.06 2.82 20.58
N ARG A 150 4.90 2.31 20.17
CA ARG A 150 3.61 2.50 20.85
C ARG A 150 3.20 1.33 21.74
N GLY A 151 4.09 0.35 21.93
CA GLY A 151 3.87 -0.79 22.81
C GLY A 151 3.06 -1.93 22.20
N TYR A 152 2.76 -1.87 20.89
CA TYR A 152 2.10 -2.98 20.22
C TYR A 152 3.05 -4.16 20.03
N ARG A 153 2.53 -5.37 20.21
CA ARG A 153 3.31 -6.61 20.13
C ARG A 153 3.00 -7.45 18.90
N ARG A 154 2.00 -7.05 18.12
CA ARG A 154 1.61 -7.69 16.86
C ARG A 154 1.00 -6.69 15.92
N MET A 155 0.96 -7.05 14.64
CA MET A 155 0.25 -6.33 13.58
C MET A 155 -0.57 -7.34 12.76
N THR A 156 -1.60 -6.85 12.09
CA THR A 156 -2.43 -7.64 11.17
C THR A 156 -2.50 -6.99 9.80
N LEU A 157 -2.93 -7.75 8.81
CA LEU A 157 -3.31 -7.28 7.47
C LEU A 157 -4.33 -8.26 6.86
N ILE A 158 -5.03 -7.80 5.80
CA ILE A 158 -5.82 -8.67 4.92
C ILE A 158 -5.26 -8.52 3.52
N THR A 159 -5.05 -9.65 2.82
CA THR A 159 -4.40 -9.65 1.51
C THR A 159 -4.91 -10.77 0.62
N TYR A 160 -4.65 -10.70 -0.69
CA TYR A 160 -4.92 -11.80 -1.61
C TYR A 160 -3.99 -12.99 -1.32
N ARG A 161 -4.59 -14.19 -1.17
CA ARG A 161 -3.90 -15.40 -0.74
C ARG A 161 -2.82 -15.85 -1.73
N ASP A 162 -3.14 -15.81 -3.02
CA ASP A 162 -2.38 -16.48 -4.06
C ASP A 162 -1.69 -15.52 -5.06
N VAL A 163 -1.86 -14.19 -4.88
CA VAL A 163 -1.18 -13.19 -5.70
C VAL A 163 0.28 -13.09 -5.26
N PRO A 164 1.28 -13.26 -6.17
CA PRO A 164 2.69 -13.44 -5.82
C PRO A 164 3.31 -12.33 -4.97
N TRP A 165 2.87 -11.09 -5.17
CA TRP A 165 3.33 -9.91 -4.41
C TRP A 165 2.43 -9.56 -3.21
N ASN A 166 1.49 -10.45 -2.84
CA ASN A 166 0.63 -10.35 -1.67
C ASN A 166 0.93 -11.49 -0.68
N GLY A 167 0.04 -12.43 -0.45
CA GLY A 167 0.18 -13.48 0.55
C GLY A 167 1.55 -14.20 0.52
N PRO A 168 2.04 -14.70 -0.64
CA PRO A 168 3.37 -15.30 -0.73
C PRO A 168 4.52 -14.35 -0.36
N TRP A 169 4.40 -13.06 -0.68
CA TRP A 169 5.41 -12.06 -0.33
C TRP A 169 5.42 -11.78 1.18
N TYR A 170 4.25 -11.61 1.82
CA TYR A 170 4.15 -11.41 3.26
C TYR A 170 4.67 -12.59 4.06
N ARG A 171 4.40 -13.83 3.61
CA ARG A 171 4.97 -15.03 4.26
C ARG A 171 6.49 -14.99 4.31
N ARG A 172 7.15 -14.58 3.22
CA ARG A 172 8.62 -14.42 3.20
C ARG A 172 9.14 -13.35 4.16
N LEU A 173 8.28 -12.42 4.57
CA LEU A 173 8.59 -11.37 5.55
C LEU A 173 8.20 -11.76 6.99
N GLY A 174 7.83 -13.03 7.21
CA GLY A 174 7.51 -13.56 8.54
C GLY A 174 6.07 -13.30 8.99
N TRP A 175 5.16 -12.99 8.07
CA TRP A 175 3.73 -12.92 8.36
C TRP A 175 3.12 -14.32 8.29
N GLU A 176 2.24 -14.64 9.25
CA GLU A 176 1.54 -15.90 9.37
C GLU A 176 0.05 -15.75 9.08
N VAL A 177 -0.58 -16.78 8.51
CA VAL A 177 -2.01 -16.78 8.23
C VAL A 177 -2.78 -16.88 9.55
N VAL A 178 -3.81 -16.05 9.71
CA VAL A 178 -4.77 -16.18 10.79
C VAL A 178 -5.94 -17.01 10.29
N GLU A 179 -6.14 -18.17 10.90
CA GLU A 179 -7.23 -19.06 10.56
C GLU A 179 -8.59 -18.42 10.87
N GLU A 180 -9.64 -18.82 10.13
CA GLU A 180 -10.95 -18.20 10.18
C GLU A 180 -11.58 -18.20 11.58
N ASP A 181 -11.36 -19.26 12.36
CA ASP A 181 -11.83 -19.41 13.74
C ASP A 181 -11.08 -18.52 14.75
N ARG A 182 -9.89 -18.05 14.39
CA ARG A 182 -9.05 -17.13 15.17
C ARG A 182 -9.23 -15.67 14.83
N LEU A 183 -10.02 -15.34 13.79
CA LEU A 183 -10.31 -13.96 13.45
C LEU A 183 -11.02 -13.24 14.60
N THR A 184 -10.50 -12.11 15.00
CA THR A 184 -11.13 -11.25 15.99
C THR A 184 -12.42 -10.62 15.41
N PRO A 185 -13.35 -10.15 16.26
CA PRO A 185 -14.64 -9.64 15.78
C PRO A 185 -14.54 -8.50 14.76
N GLU A 186 -13.69 -7.50 15.02
CA GLU A 186 -13.53 -6.35 14.11
C GLU A 186 -12.78 -6.76 12.84
N LEU A 187 -11.77 -7.62 12.93
CA LEU A 187 -11.03 -8.13 11.76
C LEU A 187 -11.95 -8.95 10.85
N ARG A 188 -12.84 -9.77 11.44
CA ARG A 188 -13.87 -10.50 10.68
C ARG A 188 -14.87 -9.54 10.03
N ALA A 189 -15.30 -8.51 10.76
CA ALA A 189 -16.20 -7.49 10.24
C ALA A 189 -15.55 -6.68 9.10
N LEU A 190 -14.26 -6.34 9.24
CA LEU A 190 -13.48 -5.69 8.18
C LEU A 190 -13.43 -6.57 6.94
N ARG A 191 -13.02 -7.83 7.08
CA ARG A 191 -12.96 -8.81 5.99
C ARG A 191 -14.28 -8.93 5.23
N LYS A 192 -15.42 -8.93 5.99
CA LYS A 192 -16.78 -8.97 5.40
C LYS A 192 -17.13 -7.68 4.65
N ARG A 193 -16.78 -6.51 5.20
CA ARG A 193 -17.02 -5.21 4.54
C ARG A 193 -16.24 -5.11 3.22
N GLU A 194 -14.98 -5.50 3.23
CA GLU A 194 -14.15 -5.51 2.03
C GLU A 194 -14.69 -6.47 0.95
N GLY A 195 -15.16 -7.64 1.34
CA GLY A 195 -15.83 -8.56 0.42
C GLY A 195 -17.11 -7.97 -0.18
N ALA A 196 -17.95 -7.30 0.63
CA ALA A 196 -19.15 -6.61 0.17
C ALA A 196 -18.82 -5.41 -0.74
N ALA A 197 -17.66 -4.80 -0.59
CA ALA A 197 -17.14 -3.75 -1.48
C ALA A 197 -16.52 -4.31 -2.79
N GLY A 198 -16.63 -5.62 -3.05
CA GLY A 198 -16.17 -6.21 -4.30
C GLY A 198 -14.72 -6.68 -4.32
N LEU A 199 -14.00 -6.65 -3.17
CA LEU A 199 -12.59 -7.05 -3.12
C LEU A 199 -12.38 -8.58 -3.12
N ASP A 200 -13.46 -9.39 -3.08
CA ASP A 200 -13.38 -10.86 -3.12
C ASP A 200 -13.31 -11.43 -4.55
N VAL A 201 -12.76 -10.67 -5.50
CA VAL A 201 -12.50 -11.13 -6.88
C VAL A 201 -11.51 -12.31 -6.92
N ARG A 202 -10.70 -12.47 -5.86
CA ARG A 202 -9.83 -13.63 -5.62
C ARG A 202 -9.83 -13.99 -4.13
N PRO A 203 -9.44 -15.21 -3.76
CA PRO A 203 -9.36 -15.60 -2.36
C PRO A 203 -8.45 -14.67 -1.56
N ARG A 204 -8.95 -14.18 -0.43
CA ARG A 204 -8.22 -13.32 0.51
C ARG A 204 -8.02 -14.03 1.84
N GLN A 205 -7.02 -13.62 2.58
CA GLN A 205 -6.68 -14.15 3.90
C GLN A 205 -6.26 -13.02 4.83
N ALA A 206 -6.55 -13.17 6.11
CA ALA A 206 -5.96 -12.36 7.14
C ALA A 206 -4.58 -12.92 7.51
N MET A 207 -3.65 -12.05 7.83
CA MET A 207 -2.33 -12.44 8.31
C MET A 207 -1.94 -11.60 9.53
N GLU A 208 -1.11 -12.16 10.40
CA GLU A 208 -0.54 -11.48 11.55
C GLU A 208 0.98 -11.62 11.58
N LYS A 209 1.65 -10.67 12.24
CA LYS A 209 3.07 -10.73 12.54
C LYS A 209 3.32 -10.29 13.97
N ASN A 210 4.06 -11.11 14.74
CA ASN A 210 4.52 -10.76 16.05
C ASN A 210 5.70 -9.78 15.95
N LEU A 211 5.67 -8.74 16.79
CA LEU A 211 6.65 -7.67 16.85
C LEU A 211 7.59 -7.88 18.06
N THR A 212 8.36 -8.95 18.04
CA THR A 212 9.38 -9.22 19.07
C THR A 212 10.61 -8.34 18.90
#